data_3e079268ef64ad5bd26058a5d250b77e
#
_entry.id   3e079268ef64ad5bd26058a5d250b77e
#
_cell.length_a   1.000
_cell.length_b   1.000
_cell.length_c   1.000
_cell.angle_alpha   90.00
_cell.angle_beta   90.00
_cell.angle_gamma   90.00
#
_symmetry.space_group_name_H-M   'P 1'
#
loop_
_entity.id
_entity.type
_entity.pdbx_description
1 polymer ?
#
loop_
_entity_poly.entity_id
_entity_poly.type
_entity_poly.pdbx_seq_one_letter_code
_entity_poly.pdbx_strand_id
1 'polypeptide(L)'
;MNLFDLLKPKKARTIKAETLQAVQREWQTIDTLLLSAQPSQIKQALISADKTLDNILRDLYEGNTMAERMRSAKSRFDPAMYDLLWQAHLMRNTLVHESGLEMQQHILIRKISDLRSGVRYLGVNV
;
A
#
# COMPACT_ATOMS: atom_id res chain seq x y z
N MET A 1 -25.29 9.16 22.43
CA MET A 1 -24.33 8.05 22.51
C MET A 1 -24.32 7.51 23.93
N ASN A 2 -24.61 6.24 24.10
CA ASN A 2 -24.63 5.61 25.42
C ASN A 2 -23.21 5.33 25.90
N LEU A 3 -22.94 5.47 27.21
CA LEU A 3 -21.65 5.16 27.80
C LEU A 3 -21.19 3.73 27.50
N PHE A 4 -22.13 2.79 27.39
CA PHE A 4 -21.85 1.40 27.01
C PHE A 4 -21.28 1.26 25.59
N ASP A 5 -21.64 2.14 24.65
CA ASP A 5 -21.13 2.11 23.28
C ASP A 5 -19.66 2.50 23.21
N LEU A 6 -19.20 3.34 24.16
CA LEU A 6 -17.80 3.73 24.28
C LEU A 6 -16.92 2.60 24.87
N LEU A 7 -17.54 1.68 25.63
CA LEU A 7 -16.83 0.58 26.28
C LEU A 7 -16.84 -0.70 25.47
N LYS A 8 -17.64 -0.78 24.39
CA LYS A 8 -17.63 -1.94 23.49
C LYS A 8 -16.34 -1.96 22.68
N PRO A 9 -15.62 -3.10 22.63
CA PRO A 9 -14.48 -3.22 21.73
C PRO A 9 -14.95 -2.99 20.29
N LYS A 10 -14.23 -2.17 19.54
CA LYS A 10 -14.50 -2.01 18.11
C LYS A 10 -14.38 -3.37 17.43
N LYS A 11 -15.40 -3.73 16.64
CA LYS A 11 -15.37 -4.96 15.87
C LYS A 11 -14.14 -4.94 14.95
N ALA A 12 -13.29 -5.96 15.03
CA ALA A 12 -12.12 -6.09 14.16
C ALA A 12 -12.58 -6.13 12.70
N ARG A 13 -11.98 -5.28 11.87
CA ARG A 13 -12.24 -5.28 10.43
C ARG A 13 -11.34 -6.31 9.76
N THR A 14 -11.86 -6.92 8.72
CA THR A 14 -11.15 -7.90 7.92
C THR A 14 -11.10 -7.46 6.47
N ILE A 15 -10.13 -8.00 5.74
CA ILE A 15 -10.01 -7.74 4.30
C ILE A 15 -11.16 -8.46 3.59
N LYS A 16 -11.90 -7.73 2.75
CA LYS A 16 -12.99 -8.32 1.96
C LYS A 16 -12.45 -9.27 0.90
N ALA A 17 -13.24 -10.29 0.57
CA ALA A 17 -12.85 -11.27 -0.45
C ALA A 17 -12.57 -10.62 -1.81
N GLU A 18 -13.38 -9.64 -2.20
CA GLU A 18 -13.21 -8.89 -3.45
C GLU A 18 -11.89 -8.12 -3.47
N THR A 19 -11.53 -7.49 -2.36
CA THR A 19 -10.26 -6.77 -2.21
C THR A 19 -9.08 -7.71 -2.32
N LEU A 20 -9.15 -8.85 -1.64
CA LEU A 20 -8.11 -9.87 -1.69
C LEU A 20 -7.84 -10.32 -3.13
N GLN A 21 -8.90 -10.65 -3.87
CA GLN A 21 -8.79 -11.10 -5.27
C GLN A 21 -8.25 -9.99 -6.17
N ALA A 22 -8.75 -8.76 -6.01
CA ALA A 22 -8.31 -7.63 -6.81
C ALA A 22 -6.83 -7.31 -6.57
N VAL A 23 -6.38 -7.35 -5.32
CA VAL A 23 -4.98 -7.12 -4.96
C VAL A 23 -4.08 -8.20 -5.55
N GLN A 24 -4.48 -9.46 -5.46
CA GLN A 24 -3.70 -10.57 -6.03
C GLN A 24 -3.58 -10.44 -7.56
N ARG A 25 -4.66 -10.09 -8.25
CA ARG A 25 -4.61 -9.85 -9.71
C ARG A 25 -3.72 -8.68 -10.07
N GLU A 26 -3.79 -7.59 -9.30
CA GLU A 26 -2.98 -6.41 -9.56
C GLU A 26 -1.48 -6.73 -9.39
N TRP A 27 -1.11 -7.54 -8.41
CA TRP A 27 0.28 -7.96 -8.24
C TRP A 27 0.78 -8.85 -9.36
N GLN A 28 -0.07 -9.65 -10.00
CA GLN A 28 0.29 -10.36 -11.23
C GLN A 28 0.63 -9.40 -12.35
N THR A 29 -0.15 -8.32 -12.50
CA THR A 29 0.12 -7.26 -13.47
C THR A 29 1.41 -6.50 -13.12
N ILE A 30 1.65 -6.20 -11.85
CA ILE A 30 2.88 -5.56 -11.39
C ILE A 30 4.10 -6.41 -11.74
N ASP A 31 4.04 -7.71 -11.52
CA ASP A 31 5.13 -8.63 -11.87
C ASP A 31 5.43 -8.60 -13.37
N THR A 32 4.39 -8.53 -14.21
CA THR A 32 4.56 -8.38 -15.66
C THR A 32 5.23 -7.05 -16.02
N LEU A 33 4.82 -5.95 -15.39
CA LEU A 33 5.42 -4.64 -15.60
C LEU A 33 6.91 -4.63 -15.22
N LEU A 34 7.26 -5.30 -14.11
CA LEU A 34 8.65 -5.38 -13.65
C LEU A 34 9.55 -6.15 -14.63
N LEU A 35 9.01 -7.14 -15.34
CA LEU A 35 9.76 -7.91 -16.33
C LEU A 35 10.15 -7.09 -17.56
N SER A 36 9.39 -6.05 -17.89
CA SER A 36 9.64 -5.25 -19.10
C SER A 36 10.88 -4.35 -19.01
N ALA A 37 11.31 -4.01 -17.78
CA ALA A 37 12.44 -3.11 -17.50
C ALA A 37 12.32 -1.72 -18.15
N GLN A 38 11.15 -1.33 -18.64
CA GLN A 38 10.91 0.00 -19.20
C GLN A 38 10.65 1.02 -18.09
N PRO A 39 11.26 2.23 -18.12
CA PRO A 39 11.08 3.21 -17.05
C PRO A 39 9.61 3.56 -16.77
N SER A 40 8.81 3.76 -17.80
CA SER A 40 7.38 4.08 -17.64
C SER A 40 6.59 2.95 -16.99
N GLN A 41 6.96 1.70 -17.26
CA GLN A 41 6.29 0.52 -16.70
C GLN A 41 6.70 0.28 -15.25
N ILE A 42 7.96 0.56 -14.90
CA ILE A 42 8.41 0.50 -13.51
C ILE A 42 7.71 1.58 -12.66
N LYS A 43 7.56 2.80 -13.20
CA LYS A 43 6.78 3.85 -12.53
C LYS A 43 5.33 3.43 -12.31
N GLN A 44 4.69 2.84 -13.33
CA GLN A 44 3.34 2.33 -13.22
C GLN A 44 3.24 1.22 -12.17
N ALA A 45 4.24 0.34 -12.09
CA ALA A 45 4.27 -0.71 -11.09
C ALA A 45 4.29 -0.14 -9.66
N LEU A 46 5.04 0.92 -9.41
CA LEU A 46 5.05 1.58 -8.10
C LEU A 46 3.68 2.19 -7.76
N ILE A 47 3.07 2.89 -8.71
CA ILE A 47 1.74 3.48 -8.53
C ILE A 47 0.70 2.40 -8.20
N SER A 48 0.72 1.31 -8.94
CA SER A 48 -0.20 0.19 -8.72
C SER A 48 0.06 -0.52 -7.38
N ALA A 49 1.32 -0.72 -7.01
CA ALA A 49 1.69 -1.35 -5.74
C ALA A 49 1.20 -0.51 -4.54
N ASP A 50 1.39 0.80 -4.58
CA ASP A 50 0.92 1.71 -3.54
C ASP A 50 -0.62 1.67 -3.42
N LYS A 51 -1.32 1.62 -4.55
CA LYS A 51 -2.77 1.51 -4.60
C LYS A 51 -3.27 0.21 -3.96
N THR A 52 -2.57 -0.91 -4.14
CA THR A 52 -2.97 -2.19 -3.53
C THR A 52 -2.87 -2.12 -2.01
N LEU A 53 -1.84 -1.50 -1.47
CA LEU A 53 -1.74 -1.27 -0.03
C LEU A 53 -2.90 -0.43 0.48
N ASP A 54 -3.23 0.67 -0.21
CA ASP A 54 -4.36 1.53 0.17
C ASP A 54 -5.69 0.79 0.14
N ASN A 55 -5.92 -0.05 -0.86
CA ASN A 55 -7.14 -0.83 -0.95
C ASN A 55 -7.32 -1.77 0.26
N ILE A 56 -6.25 -2.37 0.73
CA ILE A 56 -6.27 -3.21 1.94
C ILE A 56 -6.52 -2.34 3.17
N LEU A 57 -5.84 -1.20 3.28
CA LEU A 57 -6.00 -0.30 4.42
C LEU A 57 -7.42 0.25 4.53
N ARG A 58 -8.10 0.49 3.40
CA ARG A 58 -9.51 0.91 3.39
C ARG A 58 -10.44 -0.09 4.05
N ASP A 59 -10.16 -1.37 3.87
CA ASP A 59 -10.98 -2.41 4.50
C ASP A 59 -10.73 -2.51 6.01
N LEU A 60 -9.49 -2.24 6.44
CA LEU A 60 -9.05 -2.47 7.81
C LEU A 60 -9.18 -1.23 8.72
N TYR A 61 -9.04 -0.03 8.17
CA TYR A 61 -8.92 1.21 8.95
C TYR A 61 -9.77 2.34 8.38
N GLU A 62 -10.21 3.24 9.26
CA GLU A 62 -10.88 4.46 8.86
C GLU A 62 -9.87 5.52 8.42
N GLY A 63 -10.33 6.44 7.58
CA GLY A 63 -9.56 7.57 7.07
C GLY A 63 -10.09 8.01 5.72
N ASN A 64 -9.99 9.29 5.43
CA ASN A 64 -10.44 9.89 4.17
C ASN A 64 -9.35 9.87 3.10
N THR A 65 -8.10 9.71 3.50
CA THR A 65 -6.93 9.65 2.62
C THR A 65 -6.07 8.45 2.99
N MET A 66 -5.20 8.03 2.08
CA MET A 66 -4.23 6.97 2.39
C MET A 66 -3.33 7.37 3.56
N ALA A 67 -2.90 8.63 3.64
CA ALA A 67 -2.09 9.11 4.76
C ALA A 67 -2.80 8.93 6.10
N GLU A 68 -4.09 9.25 6.18
CA GLU A 68 -4.89 9.05 7.40
C GLU A 68 -5.02 7.58 7.74
N ARG A 69 -5.29 6.72 6.75
CA ARG A 69 -5.38 5.26 6.95
C ARG A 69 -4.05 4.67 7.39
N MET A 70 -2.94 5.13 6.82
CA MET A 70 -1.60 4.73 7.26
C MET A 70 -1.36 5.09 8.73
N ARG A 71 -1.71 6.30 9.13
CA ARG A 71 -1.59 6.72 10.54
C ARG A 71 -2.45 5.86 11.47
N SER A 72 -3.65 5.52 11.05
CA SER A 72 -4.53 4.61 11.81
C SER A 72 -3.94 3.21 11.94
N ALA A 73 -3.16 2.78 10.95
CA ALA A 73 -2.55 1.45 10.90
C ALA A 73 -1.19 1.37 11.62
N LYS A 74 -0.69 2.47 12.17
CA LYS A 74 0.68 2.57 12.71
C LYS A 74 1.04 1.43 13.67
N SER A 75 0.16 1.12 14.60
CA SER A 75 0.41 0.09 15.62
C SER A 75 0.41 -1.33 15.06
N ARG A 76 -0.08 -1.52 13.84
CA ARG A 76 -0.11 -2.82 13.16
C ARG A 76 1.26 -3.26 12.68
N PHE A 77 2.10 -2.30 12.31
CA PHE A 77 3.38 -2.55 11.68
C PHE A 77 4.54 -2.45 12.66
N ASP A 78 5.59 -3.23 12.40
CA ASP A 78 6.90 -2.95 12.95
C ASP A 78 7.34 -1.53 12.55
N PRO A 79 7.96 -0.73 13.45
CA PRO A 79 8.33 0.66 13.15
C PRO A 79 9.21 0.81 11.91
N ALA A 80 10.14 -0.10 11.68
CA ALA A 80 11.01 -0.04 10.50
C ALA A 80 10.21 -0.28 9.20
N MET A 81 9.30 -1.25 9.20
CA MET A 81 8.41 -1.49 8.05
C MET A 81 7.48 -0.31 7.81
N TYR A 82 6.89 0.24 8.86
CA TYR A 82 6.03 1.42 8.76
C TYR A 82 6.73 2.58 8.08
N ASP A 83 7.98 2.85 8.46
CA ASP A 83 8.79 3.90 7.85
C ASP A 83 9.05 3.63 6.35
N LEU A 84 9.38 2.39 5.99
CA LEU A 84 9.58 2.00 4.59
C LEU A 84 8.30 2.19 3.76
N LEU A 85 7.15 1.85 4.30
CA LEU A 85 5.87 2.03 3.60
C LEU A 85 5.55 3.50 3.38
N TRP A 86 5.83 4.37 4.36
CA TRP A 86 5.69 5.82 4.21
C TRP A 86 6.60 6.36 3.12
N GLN A 87 7.86 5.94 3.10
CA GLN A 87 8.81 6.37 2.07
C GLN A 87 8.35 5.97 0.67
N ALA A 88 7.83 4.75 0.52
CA ALA A 88 7.29 4.28 -0.76
C ALA A 88 6.08 5.11 -1.19
N HIS A 89 5.15 5.39 -0.28
CA HIS A 89 3.98 6.20 -0.56
C HIS A 89 4.35 7.63 -0.96
N LEU A 90 5.28 8.26 -0.26
CA LEU A 90 5.76 9.61 -0.59
C LEU A 90 6.46 9.64 -1.94
N MET A 91 7.23 8.61 -2.28
CA MET A 91 7.86 8.50 -3.59
C MET A 91 6.81 8.39 -4.72
N ARG A 92 5.77 7.59 -4.50
CA ARG A 92 4.64 7.50 -5.44
C ARG A 92 4.01 8.87 -5.65
N ASN A 93 3.78 9.64 -4.58
CA ASN A 93 3.23 10.99 -4.69
C ASN A 93 4.12 11.91 -5.52
N THR A 94 5.44 11.84 -5.31
CA THR A 94 6.41 12.61 -6.09
C THR A 94 6.32 12.26 -7.58
N LEU A 95 6.25 10.97 -7.92
CA LEU A 95 6.14 10.53 -9.31
C LEU A 95 4.87 11.01 -10.00
N VAL A 96 3.77 11.10 -9.27
CA VAL A 96 2.47 11.51 -9.84
C VAL A 96 2.39 13.03 -10.01
N HIS A 97 2.98 13.79 -9.09
CA HIS A 97 2.83 15.25 -9.05
C HIS A 97 3.97 16.02 -9.72
N GLU A 98 5.13 15.40 -9.93
CA GLU A 98 6.28 16.04 -10.56
C GLU A 98 6.53 15.43 -11.94
N SER A 99 6.08 16.13 -13.01
CA SER A 99 6.34 15.70 -14.38
C SER A 99 7.81 15.88 -14.73
N GLY A 100 8.38 14.93 -15.48
CA GLY A 100 9.76 14.96 -15.94
C GLY A 100 10.80 14.56 -14.90
N LEU A 101 10.37 14.18 -13.69
CA LEU A 101 11.28 13.67 -12.69
C LEU A 101 11.78 12.29 -13.09
N GLU A 102 13.10 12.15 -13.23
CA GLU A 102 13.73 10.86 -13.46
C GLU A 102 14.26 10.30 -12.15
N MET A 103 13.81 9.09 -11.81
CA MET A 103 14.31 8.34 -10.68
C MET A 103 15.05 7.10 -11.15
N GLN A 104 16.09 6.72 -10.39
CA GLN A 104 16.83 5.50 -10.66
C GLN A 104 15.91 4.28 -10.49
N GLN A 105 15.89 3.41 -11.49
CA GLN A 105 14.98 2.25 -11.48
C GLN A 105 15.17 1.35 -10.26
N HIS A 106 16.42 1.12 -9.84
CA HIS A 106 16.68 0.24 -8.69
C HIS A 106 16.05 0.79 -7.39
N ILE A 107 15.92 2.12 -7.25
CA ILE A 107 15.24 2.73 -6.11
C ILE A 107 13.74 2.44 -6.19
N LEU A 108 13.13 2.61 -7.38
CA LEU A 108 11.71 2.33 -7.58
C LEU A 108 11.39 0.85 -7.32
N ILE A 109 12.22 -0.04 -7.83
CA ILE A 109 12.06 -1.50 -7.65
C ILE A 109 12.14 -1.85 -6.16
N ARG A 110 13.06 -1.23 -5.42
CA ARG A 110 13.16 -1.43 -3.96
C ARG A 110 11.88 -0.97 -3.24
N LYS A 111 11.33 0.17 -3.63
CA LYS A 111 10.07 0.67 -3.04
C LYS A 111 8.88 -0.23 -3.36
N ILE A 112 8.84 -0.78 -4.55
CA ILE A 112 7.83 -1.78 -4.92
C ILE A 112 7.97 -3.03 -4.03
N SER A 113 9.18 -3.49 -3.81
CA SER A 113 9.47 -4.62 -2.92
C SER A 113 9.04 -4.35 -1.47
N ASP A 114 9.29 -3.14 -0.98
CA ASP A 114 8.85 -2.73 0.37
C ASP A 114 7.31 -2.76 0.48
N LEU A 115 6.61 -2.28 -0.55
CA LEU A 115 5.14 -2.33 -0.59
C LEU A 115 4.63 -3.77 -0.63
N ARG A 116 5.28 -4.65 -1.38
CA ARG A 116 4.94 -6.09 -1.40
C ARG A 116 5.06 -6.68 0.01
N SER A 117 6.14 -6.37 0.69
CA SER A 117 6.35 -6.83 2.07
C SER A 117 5.25 -6.36 3.01
N GLY A 118 4.81 -5.10 2.87
CA GLY A 118 3.70 -4.55 3.64
C GLY A 118 2.38 -5.25 3.37
N VAL A 119 2.08 -5.52 2.10
CA VAL A 119 0.88 -6.26 1.68
C VAL A 119 0.89 -7.68 2.26
N ARG A 120 2.02 -8.37 2.17
CA ARG A 120 2.20 -9.71 2.76
C ARG A 120 2.05 -9.68 4.27
N TYR A 121 2.60 -8.68 4.92
CA TYR A 121 2.50 -8.51 6.37
C TYR A 121 1.04 -8.37 6.83
N LEU A 122 0.20 -7.77 6.01
CA LEU A 122 -1.23 -7.65 6.29
C LEU A 122 -2.02 -8.94 5.97
N GLY A 123 -1.35 -9.99 5.54
CA GLY A 123 -1.94 -11.31 5.36
C GLY A 123 -2.35 -11.63 3.92
N VAL A 124 -1.96 -10.81 2.94
CA VAL A 124 -2.29 -11.07 1.53
C VAL A 124 -1.12 -11.75 0.84
N ASN A 125 -1.39 -12.89 0.23
CA ASN A 125 -0.39 -13.68 -0.50
C ASN A 125 -0.19 -13.15 -1.92
N VAL A 126 0.91 -12.43 -2.12
CA VAL A 126 1.25 -11.84 -3.44
C VAL A 126 2.70 -12.06 -3.83
#